data_d3fdf6cbce97af3aa209142a6549813b
#
_entry.id   d3fdf6cbce97af3aa209142a6549813b
#
_cell.length_a   1.000
_cell.length_b   1.000
_cell.length_c   1.000
_cell.angle_alpha   90.00
_cell.angle_beta   90.00
_cell.angle_gamma   90.00
#
_symmetry.space_group_name_H-M   'P 1'
#
loop_
_entity.id
_entity.type
_entity.pdbx_description
1 polymer ?
#
loop_
_entity_poly.entity_id
_entity_poly.type
_entity_poly.pdbx_seq_one_letter_code
_entity_poly.pdbx_strand_id
1 'polypeptide(L)'
;MAEKRDYYEVLGIGKNATDAEIKSAYRKLAKKYHPDLNPGNKEAEEKFKEVNEANDVLSDPQKRQRYDQFGFAGVDPNYAAANGGGAGGFGGGFGGVDLGDIFGDIFGGGFGGGFSGFGGGSSTRTANAPRKGHDIQASVILTFEEAAHGCSKKITINRQDTCPDCGGTGAAKGTSPETCPDCGGRGYVVTQQRTPFGVMQSQQPCSHCGGRGTIIRNPCKTCRGTGKTAARKSLEINIPAGIDDDQNIALRGQGDAGSNGGPAGDVIVHVTVKADPMFERDGYDVTIHVPITFSQAVLGDDVEVPTVDCRIVQHIPEGTQSGTKFRLRGQGIQYLNGRGRGDQYVIVDVEIPKKVTRAQREALKAFEDSMKEDNYEKRKGFFKNLRDRFS
;
A
#
# COMPACT_ATOMS: atom_id res chain seq x y z
N MET A 1 34.75 15.91 23.84
CA MET A 1 33.51 15.15 23.53
C MET A 1 32.41 15.80 24.33
N ALA A 2 31.31 16.20 23.69
CA ALA A 2 30.20 16.79 24.43
C ALA A 2 29.60 15.75 25.40
N GLU A 3 29.45 16.11 26.64
CA GLU A 3 28.85 15.27 27.69
C GLU A 3 27.40 15.02 27.34
N LYS A 4 26.99 13.76 27.13
CA LYS A 4 25.58 13.40 26.82
C LYS A 4 24.70 13.81 28.02
N ARG A 5 23.61 14.54 27.75
CA ARG A 5 22.63 14.95 28.78
C ARG A 5 21.75 13.78 29.20
N ASP A 6 21.37 13.73 30.48
CA ASP A 6 20.45 12.70 31.01
C ASP A 6 19.15 12.66 30.17
N TYR A 7 18.68 11.47 29.80
CA TYR A 7 17.48 11.29 28.99
C TYR A 7 16.20 11.86 29.64
N TYR A 8 16.12 11.83 30.96
CA TYR A 8 15.02 12.45 31.68
C TYR A 8 15.07 13.98 31.56
N GLU A 9 16.26 14.58 31.60
CA GLU A 9 16.46 16.01 31.38
C GLU A 9 16.19 16.41 29.94
N VAL A 10 16.58 15.58 28.96
CA VAL A 10 16.28 15.82 27.54
C VAL A 10 14.79 15.88 27.29
N LEU A 11 14.00 15.01 27.91
CA LEU A 11 12.53 15.05 27.81
C LEU A 11 11.88 16.05 28.76
N GLY A 12 12.62 16.64 29.70
CA GLY A 12 12.10 17.59 30.69
C GLY A 12 11.13 16.98 31.70
N ILE A 13 11.38 15.71 32.09
CA ILE A 13 10.55 14.92 33.02
C ILE A 13 11.38 14.40 34.20
N GLY A 14 10.73 14.02 35.29
CA GLY A 14 11.40 13.42 36.44
C GLY A 14 11.66 11.92 36.25
N LYS A 15 12.64 11.34 36.99
CA LYS A 15 12.97 9.92 36.97
C LYS A 15 11.78 9.00 37.31
N ASN A 16 10.80 9.50 38.06
CA ASN A 16 9.60 8.76 38.44
C ASN A 16 8.43 8.94 37.45
N ALA A 17 8.68 9.51 36.26
CA ALA A 17 7.65 9.75 35.27
C ALA A 17 7.00 8.43 34.80
N THR A 18 5.70 8.47 34.63
CA THR A 18 4.90 7.36 34.06
C THR A 18 5.12 7.25 32.55
N ASP A 19 4.82 6.08 31.99
CA ASP A 19 4.90 5.88 30.53
C ASP A 19 4.01 6.86 29.73
N ALA A 20 2.90 7.29 30.32
CA ALA A 20 2.01 8.27 29.71
C ALA A 20 2.66 9.67 29.67
N GLU A 21 3.39 10.06 30.71
CA GLU A 21 4.11 11.31 30.79
C GLU A 21 5.31 11.33 29.82
N ILE A 22 6.07 10.23 29.74
CA ILE A 22 7.16 10.05 28.77
C ILE A 22 6.64 10.26 27.34
N LYS A 23 5.57 9.57 26.95
CA LYS A 23 4.94 9.70 25.62
C LYS A 23 4.38 11.08 25.36
N SER A 24 3.86 11.76 26.38
CA SER A 24 3.34 13.12 26.23
C SER A 24 4.46 14.14 26.02
N ALA A 25 5.54 14.05 26.81
CA ALA A 25 6.71 14.91 26.72
C ALA A 25 7.40 14.74 25.34
N TYR A 26 7.60 13.48 24.91
CA TYR A 26 8.13 13.17 23.60
C TYR A 26 7.33 13.83 22.48
N ARG A 27 6.00 13.63 22.45
CA ARG A 27 5.15 14.22 21.39
C ARG A 27 5.25 15.75 21.32
N LYS A 28 5.34 16.42 22.46
CA LYS A 28 5.49 17.88 22.51
C LYS A 28 6.83 18.33 21.92
N LEU A 29 7.93 17.67 22.31
CA LEU A 29 9.28 18.01 21.86
C LEU A 29 9.53 17.61 20.41
N ALA A 30 9.07 16.44 20.00
CA ALA A 30 9.16 15.96 18.61
C ALA A 30 8.42 16.92 17.65
N LYS A 31 7.23 17.40 18.02
CA LYS A 31 6.52 18.41 17.22
C LYS A 31 7.27 19.75 17.19
N LYS A 32 7.88 20.17 18.32
CA LYS A 32 8.61 21.44 18.41
C LYS A 32 9.87 21.46 17.56
N TYR A 33 10.62 20.35 17.52
CA TYR A 33 11.89 20.22 16.81
C TYR A 33 11.78 19.47 15.49
N HIS A 34 10.56 19.24 14.97
CA HIS A 34 10.34 18.53 13.71
C HIS A 34 11.06 19.23 12.56
N PRO A 35 11.75 18.48 11.66
CA PRO A 35 12.48 19.07 10.54
C PRO A 35 11.58 19.88 9.60
N ASP A 36 10.33 19.45 9.38
CA ASP A 36 9.37 20.17 8.54
C ASP A 36 8.97 21.53 9.11
N LEU A 37 8.99 21.68 10.44
CA LEU A 37 8.68 22.95 11.12
C LEU A 37 9.92 23.83 11.35
N ASN A 38 11.13 23.26 11.20
CA ASN A 38 12.40 23.93 11.41
C ASN A 38 13.37 23.64 10.24
N PRO A 39 13.04 23.94 8.99
CA PRO A 39 13.88 23.59 7.85
C PRO A 39 15.24 24.32 7.93
N GLY A 40 16.35 23.54 7.85
CA GLY A 40 17.71 24.07 7.84
C GLY A 40 18.27 24.48 9.21
N ASN A 41 17.57 24.26 10.31
CA ASN A 41 18.06 24.56 11.65
C ASN A 41 18.80 23.36 12.27
N LYS A 42 20.12 23.37 12.24
CA LYS A 42 20.98 22.31 12.78
C LYS A 42 20.78 22.04 14.29
N GLU A 43 20.55 23.09 15.08
CA GLU A 43 20.28 22.92 16.51
C GLU A 43 18.95 22.20 16.78
N ALA A 44 17.93 22.46 15.97
CA ALA A 44 16.67 21.76 16.07
C ALA A 44 16.80 20.28 15.66
N GLU A 45 17.62 20.00 14.66
CA GLU A 45 17.92 18.63 14.21
C GLU A 45 18.67 17.83 15.27
N GLU A 46 19.68 18.43 15.93
CA GLU A 46 20.43 17.78 17.03
C GLU A 46 19.49 17.49 18.21
N LYS A 47 18.69 18.47 18.64
CA LYS A 47 17.71 18.29 19.71
C LYS A 47 16.65 17.24 19.36
N PHE A 48 16.24 17.16 18.10
CA PHE A 48 15.32 16.14 17.64
C PHE A 48 15.91 14.73 17.74
N LYS A 49 17.20 14.57 17.39
CA LYS A 49 17.93 13.30 17.55
C LYS A 49 18.05 12.90 19.03
N GLU A 50 18.39 13.82 19.90
CA GLU A 50 18.47 13.58 21.35
C GLU A 50 17.10 13.16 21.95
N VAL A 51 16.01 13.84 21.54
CA VAL A 51 14.65 13.53 21.99
C VAL A 51 14.20 12.14 21.53
N ASN A 52 14.54 11.74 20.31
CA ASN A 52 14.22 10.41 19.80
C ASN A 52 15.02 9.32 20.52
N GLU A 53 16.32 9.52 20.76
CA GLU A 53 17.17 8.60 21.52
C GLU A 53 16.64 8.42 22.95
N ALA A 54 16.31 9.52 23.62
CA ALA A 54 15.73 9.50 24.96
C ALA A 54 14.40 8.72 25.01
N ASN A 55 13.53 8.93 24.03
CA ASN A 55 12.27 8.20 23.96
C ASN A 55 12.46 6.70 23.69
N ASP A 56 13.40 6.32 22.82
CA ASP A 56 13.67 4.90 22.51
C ASP A 56 14.15 4.11 23.73
N VAL A 57 14.90 4.76 24.61
CA VAL A 57 15.38 4.16 25.85
C VAL A 57 14.31 4.16 26.94
N LEU A 58 13.61 5.29 27.16
CA LEU A 58 12.71 5.45 28.28
C LEU A 58 11.30 4.86 28.03
N SER A 59 10.91 4.61 26.79
CA SER A 59 9.61 3.99 26.44
C SER A 59 9.61 2.47 26.57
N ASP A 60 10.77 1.83 26.56
CA ASP A 60 10.95 0.39 26.76
C ASP A 60 11.27 0.09 28.21
N PRO A 61 10.43 -0.67 28.95
CA PRO A 61 10.67 -0.96 30.37
C PRO A 61 12.01 -1.63 30.67
N GLN A 62 12.50 -2.48 29.75
CA GLN A 62 13.79 -3.18 29.94
C GLN A 62 14.97 -2.25 29.71
N LYS A 63 14.93 -1.41 28.67
CA LYS A 63 15.96 -0.41 28.39
C LYS A 63 15.99 0.65 29.50
N ARG A 64 14.81 1.13 29.93
CA ARG A 64 14.68 2.08 31.03
C ARG A 64 15.30 1.54 32.32
N GLN A 65 15.00 0.29 32.69
CA GLN A 65 15.57 -0.33 33.88
C GLN A 65 17.11 -0.44 33.81
N ARG A 66 17.65 -0.75 32.63
CA ARG A 66 19.12 -0.78 32.41
C ARG A 66 19.73 0.61 32.47
N TYR A 67 19.05 1.59 31.91
CA TYR A 67 19.48 2.98 31.98
C TYR A 67 19.46 3.52 33.41
N ASP A 68 18.44 3.21 34.19
CA ASP A 68 18.31 3.62 35.58
C ASP A 68 19.38 2.98 36.49
N GLN A 69 19.85 1.77 36.16
CA GLN A 69 20.88 1.05 36.92
C GLN A 69 22.31 1.41 36.51
N PHE A 70 22.56 1.55 35.21
CA PHE A 70 23.91 1.63 34.65
C PHE A 70 24.15 2.92 33.87
N GLY A 71 23.18 3.84 33.81
CA GLY A 71 23.26 5.05 33.01
C GLY A 71 23.45 4.75 31.53
N PHE A 72 24.15 5.60 30.81
CA PHE A 72 24.46 5.41 29.39
C PHE A 72 25.21 4.11 29.08
N ALA A 73 26.03 3.61 30.00
CA ALA A 73 26.76 2.34 29.83
C ALA A 73 25.82 1.12 29.73
N GLY A 74 24.58 1.20 30.25
CA GLY A 74 23.59 0.14 30.16
C GLY A 74 22.85 0.03 28.84
N VAL A 75 22.88 1.10 28.01
CA VAL A 75 22.07 1.22 26.79
C VAL A 75 22.86 1.59 25.54
N ASP A 76 24.04 2.15 25.67
CA ASP A 76 24.93 2.54 24.57
C ASP A 76 26.23 1.72 24.59
N PRO A 77 26.41 0.74 23.67
CA PRO A 77 27.61 -0.09 23.61
C PRO A 77 28.89 0.70 23.38
N ASN A 78 28.81 1.81 22.65
CA ASN A 78 29.98 2.65 22.37
C ASN A 78 30.39 3.46 23.58
N TYR A 79 29.48 3.88 24.42
CA TYR A 79 29.76 4.61 25.64
C TYR A 79 30.41 3.69 26.69
N ALA A 80 29.97 2.43 26.77
CA ALA A 80 30.59 1.43 27.65
C ALA A 80 32.06 1.13 27.25
N ALA A 81 32.37 1.07 25.96
CA ALA A 81 33.72 0.84 25.44
C ALA A 81 34.64 2.05 25.63
N ALA A 82 34.10 3.28 25.53
CA ALA A 82 34.92 4.51 25.60
C ALA A 82 35.27 4.94 27.03
N ASN A 83 34.50 4.56 28.05
CA ASN A 83 34.70 5.01 29.44
C ASN A 83 35.26 3.94 30.39
N GLY A 84 35.92 2.89 29.86
CA GLY A 84 36.73 1.97 30.68
C GLY A 84 35.97 1.13 31.72
N GLY A 85 34.67 0.93 31.54
CA GLY A 85 33.86 0.01 32.37
C GLY A 85 34.17 -1.44 32.02
N GLY A 86 35.34 -1.92 32.52
CA GLY A 86 35.70 -3.31 32.43
C GLY A 86 34.83 -4.15 33.35
N ALA A 87 34.33 -5.20 32.82
CA ALA A 87 34.19 -6.53 33.38
C ALA A 87 32.87 -7.17 33.07
N GLY A 88 32.94 -8.31 32.47
CA GLY A 88 31.97 -9.38 32.67
C GLY A 88 30.96 -9.60 31.57
N GLY A 89 31.39 -10.18 30.46
CA GLY A 89 30.62 -11.25 29.87
C GLY A 89 29.41 -10.89 29.04
N PHE A 90 29.58 -10.26 27.88
CA PHE A 90 28.72 -10.54 26.74
C PHE A 90 29.52 -10.31 25.43
N GLY A 91 30.55 -11.15 25.25
CA GLY A 91 31.27 -11.24 24.00
C GLY A 91 30.49 -12.05 22.97
N GLY A 92 29.85 -11.40 22.04
CA GLY A 92 29.12 -12.02 20.95
C GLY A 92 28.85 -11.05 19.81
N GLY A 93 29.92 -10.73 19.03
CA GLY A 93 29.86 -10.59 17.60
C GLY A 93 28.97 -9.56 16.94
N PHE A 94 29.26 -8.25 17.08
CA PHE A 94 28.87 -7.24 16.10
C PHE A 94 30.04 -6.30 15.79
N GLY A 95 31.04 -6.87 15.14
CA GLY A 95 32.11 -6.09 14.52
C GLY A 95 31.71 -5.66 13.12
N GLY A 96 31.55 -4.35 12.91
CA GLY A 96 31.63 -3.79 11.57
C GLY A 96 30.35 -3.48 10.82
N VAL A 97 29.27 -3.07 11.50
CA VAL A 97 28.10 -2.50 10.80
C VAL A 97 28.04 -1.02 11.18
N ASP A 98 28.17 -0.17 10.16
CA ASP A 98 28.05 1.29 10.27
C ASP A 98 26.61 1.64 10.69
N LEU A 99 26.44 2.31 11.83
CA LEU A 99 25.13 2.72 12.34
C LEU A 99 24.39 3.68 11.38
N GLY A 100 25.10 4.29 10.43
CA GLY A 100 24.54 5.16 9.42
C GLY A 100 23.66 4.44 8.41
N ASP A 101 24.01 3.21 8.03
CA ASP A 101 23.28 2.40 7.07
C ASP A 101 21.98 1.79 7.68
N ILE A 102 21.99 1.45 8.96
CA ILE A 102 20.80 0.93 9.65
C ILE A 102 19.78 2.04 9.89
N PHE A 103 20.24 3.27 10.10
CA PHE A 103 19.34 4.42 10.29
C PHE A 103 18.69 4.89 8.99
N GLY A 104 19.38 4.75 7.85
CA GLY A 104 18.86 5.07 6.53
C GLY A 104 17.73 4.15 6.08
N ASP A 105 17.83 2.86 6.38
CA ASP A 105 16.83 1.84 6.00
C ASP A 105 15.59 1.86 6.90
N ILE A 106 15.71 2.28 8.15
CA ILE A 106 14.58 2.36 9.10
C ILE A 106 13.78 3.65 8.94
N PHE A 107 14.41 4.76 8.56
CA PHE A 107 13.76 6.06 8.43
C PHE A 107 13.46 6.52 7.00
N GLY A 108 14.06 5.90 6.00
CA GLY A 108 13.85 6.23 4.58
C GLY A 108 12.66 5.54 3.90
N GLY A 109 12.00 4.61 4.56
CA GLY A 109 10.91 3.81 3.99
C GLY A 109 9.72 3.67 4.93
N GLY A 110 8.72 4.57 4.82
CA GLY A 110 7.31 4.32 5.13
C GLY A 110 6.98 3.78 6.52
N PHE A 111 6.72 4.67 7.46
CA PHE A 111 6.13 4.38 8.76
C PHE A 111 4.68 3.88 8.60
N GLY A 112 4.51 2.57 8.49
CA GLY A 112 3.17 1.98 8.43
C GLY A 112 3.20 0.46 8.36
N GLY A 113 3.20 -0.22 9.50
CA GLY A 113 2.77 -1.63 9.55
C GLY A 113 3.83 -2.65 9.97
N GLY A 114 3.80 -3.06 11.26
CA GLY A 114 4.16 -4.42 11.63
C GLY A 114 5.60 -4.71 12.00
N PHE A 115 6.14 -4.06 13.02
CA PHE A 115 7.31 -4.57 13.73
C PHE A 115 6.93 -5.82 14.56
N SER A 116 6.73 -6.93 13.88
CA SER A 116 6.62 -8.26 14.49
C SER A 116 7.54 -9.21 13.74
N GLY A 117 8.83 -9.26 14.10
CA GLY A 117 9.69 -10.23 13.46
C GLY A 117 11.19 -10.12 13.66
N PHE A 118 11.70 -9.36 14.62
CA PHE A 118 13.11 -9.47 14.97
C PHE A 118 13.31 -10.36 16.21
N GLY A 119 12.70 -11.54 16.15
CA GLY A 119 13.05 -12.68 16.94
C GLY A 119 13.73 -13.69 16.03
N GLY A 120 14.98 -13.46 15.69
CA GLY A 120 15.81 -14.38 14.91
C GLY A 120 16.12 -15.67 15.66
N GLY A 121 15.08 -16.42 16.04
CA GLY A 121 15.20 -17.84 16.17
C GLY A 121 15.36 -18.40 14.76
N SER A 122 16.56 -18.77 14.36
CA SER A 122 16.79 -19.69 13.26
C SER A 122 16.04 -20.98 13.61
N SER A 123 14.70 -20.96 13.42
CA SER A 123 13.92 -22.18 13.41
C SER A 123 14.48 -22.96 12.23
N THR A 124 15.28 -23.96 12.54
CA THR A 124 15.66 -25.04 11.62
C THR A 124 14.37 -25.60 11.07
N ARG A 125 13.88 -24.97 9.95
CA ARG A 125 12.68 -25.46 9.26
C ARG A 125 13.01 -26.85 8.77
N THR A 126 12.50 -27.82 9.46
CA THR A 126 12.58 -29.22 9.02
C THR A 126 12.13 -29.29 7.56
N ALA A 127 12.91 -29.96 6.73
CA ALA A 127 12.64 -30.06 5.29
C ALA A 127 11.20 -30.56 4.99
N ASN A 128 10.63 -31.31 5.91
CA ASN A 128 9.28 -31.88 5.86
C ASN A 128 8.21 -31.01 6.51
N ALA A 129 8.50 -29.79 6.96
CA ALA A 129 7.48 -28.91 7.51
C ALA A 129 6.42 -28.57 6.44
N PRO A 130 5.13 -28.50 6.83
CA PRO A 130 4.08 -28.03 5.93
C PRO A 130 4.43 -26.64 5.36
N ARG A 131 4.32 -26.51 4.04
CA ARG A 131 4.60 -25.24 3.36
C ARG A 131 3.37 -24.78 2.59
N LYS A 132 2.99 -23.53 2.78
CA LYS A 132 1.93 -22.87 1.96
C LYS A 132 2.35 -22.93 0.48
N GLY A 133 1.36 -23.16 -0.40
CA GLY A 133 1.53 -23.03 -1.85
C GLY A 133 1.84 -21.59 -2.26
N HIS A 134 2.31 -21.43 -3.50
CA HIS A 134 2.56 -20.08 -4.04
C HIS A 134 1.24 -19.37 -4.31
N ASP A 135 1.25 -18.06 -4.09
CA ASP A 135 0.15 -17.20 -4.46
C ASP A 135 0.23 -16.94 -5.98
N ILE A 136 -0.91 -16.87 -6.65
CA ILE A 136 -1.02 -16.68 -8.10
C ILE A 136 -1.59 -15.29 -8.35
N GLN A 137 -0.97 -14.56 -9.26
CA GLN A 137 -1.48 -13.29 -9.73
C GLN A 137 -2.31 -13.49 -10.98
N ALA A 138 -3.46 -12.83 -11.04
CA ALA A 138 -4.33 -12.76 -12.20
C ALA A 138 -4.80 -11.30 -12.38
N SER A 139 -5.23 -10.93 -13.57
CA SER A 139 -5.76 -9.60 -13.85
C SER A 139 -7.18 -9.71 -14.42
N VAL A 140 -8.02 -8.74 -14.09
CA VAL A 140 -9.35 -8.60 -14.66
C VAL A 140 -9.55 -7.15 -15.11
N ILE A 141 -10.14 -6.98 -16.30
CA ILE A 141 -10.46 -5.67 -16.84
C ILE A 141 -11.96 -5.47 -16.70
N LEU A 142 -12.35 -4.34 -16.11
CA LEU A 142 -13.73 -3.92 -15.89
C LEU A 142 -14.05 -2.70 -16.76
N THR A 143 -15.32 -2.56 -17.14
CA THR A 143 -15.86 -1.30 -17.60
C THR A 143 -16.19 -0.40 -16.40
N PHE A 144 -16.39 0.88 -16.64
CA PHE A 144 -16.82 1.82 -15.59
C PHE A 144 -18.11 1.38 -14.90
N GLU A 145 -19.11 0.96 -15.67
CA GLU A 145 -20.40 0.47 -15.17
C GLU A 145 -20.24 -0.78 -14.28
N GLU A 146 -19.41 -1.74 -14.73
CA GLU A 146 -19.13 -2.95 -13.94
C GLU A 146 -18.43 -2.65 -12.63
N ALA A 147 -17.54 -1.65 -12.62
CA ALA A 147 -16.85 -1.22 -11.39
C ALA A 147 -17.78 -0.44 -10.46
N ALA A 148 -18.69 0.37 -11.02
CA ALA A 148 -19.64 1.16 -10.24
C ALA A 148 -20.72 0.30 -9.55
N HIS A 149 -21.27 -0.68 -10.28
CA HIS A 149 -22.38 -1.52 -9.80
C HIS A 149 -21.93 -2.86 -9.20
N GLY A 150 -20.67 -3.24 -9.45
CA GLY A 150 -20.20 -4.58 -9.15
C GLY A 150 -20.66 -5.63 -10.17
N CYS A 151 -19.94 -6.72 -10.27
CA CYS A 151 -20.27 -7.79 -11.21
C CYS A 151 -19.65 -9.13 -10.78
N SER A 152 -20.11 -10.21 -11.40
CA SER A 152 -19.46 -11.52 -11.29
C SER A 152 -18.73 -11.84 -12.59
N LYS A 153 -17.42 -12.12 -12.52
CA LYS A 153 -16.61 -12.51 -13.68
C LYS A 153 -15.93 -13.86 -13.49
N LYS A 154 -15.81 -14.59 -14.59
CA LYS A 154 -15.06 -15.86 -14.62
C LYS A 154 -13.65 -15.60 -15.13
N ILE A 155 -12.66 -15.97 -14.32
CA ILE A 155 -11.26 -15.97 -14.72
C ILE A 155 -10.76 -17.38 -14.82
N THR A 156 -9.81 -17.61 -15.71
CA THR A 156 -9.14 -18.91 -15.86
C THR A 156 -7.70 -18.75 -15.42
N ILE A 157 -7.29 -19.56 -14.46
CA ILE A 157 -5.93 -19.59 -13.95
C ILE A 157 -5.28 -20.96 -14.21
N ASN A 158 -3.97 -20.95 -14.35
CA ASN A 158 -3.15 -22.15 -14.33
C ASN A 158 -2.53 -22.27 -12.94
N ARG A 159 -2.76 -23.39 -12.26
CA ARG A 159 -2.22 -23.64 -10.93
C ARG A 159 -1.65 -25.04 -10.81
N GLN A 160 -0.83 -25.23 -9.80
CA GLN A 160 -0.33 -26.53 -9.41
C GLN A 160 -1.29 -27.16 -8.40
N ASP A 161 -2.03 -28.20 -8.81
CA ASP A 161 -2.90 -28.95 -7.91
C ASP A 161 -2.17 -30.18 -7.36
N THR A 162 -2.63 -30.68 -6.22
CA THR A 162 -2.16 -31.92 -5.66
C THR A 162 -2.41 -33.05 -6.67
N CYS A 163 -1.38 -33.82 -6.96
CA CYS A 163 -1.50 -34.94 -7.91
C CYS A 163 -2.55 -35.95 -7.43
N PRO A 164 -3.58 -36.24 -8.23
CA PRO A 164 -4.67 -37.15 -7.84
C PRO A 164 -4.21 -38.59 -7.64
N ASP A 165 -3.17 -39.03 -8.38
CA ASP A 165 -2.71 -40.41 -8.32
C ASP A 165 -1.92 -40.74 -7.06
N CYS A 166 -1.10 -39.79 -6.58
CA CYS A 166 -0.25 -40.03 -5.39
C CYS A 166 -0.68 -39.22 -4.16
N GLY A 167 -1.74 -38.39 -4.25
CA GLY A 167 -2.20 -37.56 -3.13
C GLY A 167 -1.15 -36.59 -2.59
N GLY A 168 -0.21 -36.12 -3.46
CA GLY A 168 0.83 -35.18 -3.06
C GLY A 168 2.13 -35.79 -2.57
N THR A 169 2.21 -37.11 -2.41
CA THR A 169 3.41 -37.80 -1.90
C THR A 169 4.56 -37.87 -2.92
N GLY A 170 4.25 -37.78 -4.20
CA GLY A 170 5.20 -37.98 -5.29
C GLY A 170 5.59 -39.44 -5.55
N ALA A 171 5.21 -40.38 -4.68
CA ALA A 171 5.51 -41.81 -4.82
C ALA A 171 4.44 -42.50 -5.68
N ALA A 172 4.81 -43.58 -6.33
CA ALA A 172 3.89 -44.40 -7.11
C ALA A 172 2.80 -45.01 -6.20
N LYS A 173 1.61 -45.23 -6.76
CA LYS A 173 0.48 -45.81 -6.05
C LYS A 173 0.88 -47.12 -5.35
N GLY A 174 0.62 -47.20 -4.05
CA GLY A 174 1.01 -48.37 -3.24
C GLY A 174 2.43 -48.30 -2.66
N THR A 175 3.17 -47.23 -2.90
CA THR A 175 4.48 -46.97 -2.27
C THR A 175 4.46 -45.65 -1.50
N SER A 176 5.34 -45.52 -0.49
CA SER A 176 5.50 -44.29 0.30
C SER A 176 6.92 -43.76 0.20
N PRO A 177 7.13 -42.45 0.38
CA PRO A 177 8.47 -41.90 0.51
C PRO A 177 9.18 -42.50 1.73
N GLU A 178 10.44 -42.89 1.58
CA GLU A 178 11.27 -43.43 2.64
C GLU A 178 12.10 -42.31 3.29
N THR A 179 12.36 -42.41 4.58
CA THR A 179 13.22 -41.45 5.30
C THR A 179 14.65 -41.57 4.73
N CYS A 180 15.27 -40.44 4.42
CA CYS A 180 16.65 -40.43 3.94
C CYS A 180 17.61 -40.92 5.04
N PRO A 181 18.40 -42.00 4.77
CA PRO A 181 19.30 -42.54 5.80
C PRO A 181 20.43 -41.59 6.18
N ASP A 182 20.93 -40.77 5.24
CA ASP A 182 22.09 -39.91 5.46
C ASP A 182 21.78 -38.72 6.38
N CYS A 183 20.59 -38.15 6.30
CA CYS A 183 20.19 -37.03 7.11
C CYS A 183 19.15 -37.38 8.17
N GLY A 184 18.66 -38.62 8.24
CA GLY A 184 17.65 -39.04 9.20
C GLY A 184 16.34 -38.26 9.09
N GLY A 185 15.94 -37.85 7.90
CA GLY A 185 14.72 -37.06 7.66
C GLY A 185 14.88 -35.54 7.82
N ARG A 186 16.03 -35.06 8.25
CA ARG A 186 16.26 -33.62 8.51
C ARG A 186 16.35 -32.78 7.24
N GLY A 187 16.78 -33.36 6.12
CA GLY A 187 17.00 -32.68 4.85
C GLY A 187 18.32 -31.90 4.77
N TYR A 188 19.07 -31.79 5.84
CA TYR A 188 20.36 -31.14 5.90
C TYR A 188 21.38 -31.97 6.70
N VAL A 189 22.67 -31.77 6.43
CA VAL A 189 23.81 -32.36 7.12
C VAL A 189 24.58 -31.22 7.78
N VAL A 190 24.97 -31.40 9.03
CA VAL A 190 25.79 -30.44 9.75
C VAL A 190 27.25 -30.81 9.57
N THR A 191 28.01 -29.98 8.90
CA THR A 191 29.47 -30.12 8.77
C THR A 191 30.16 -29.18 9.77
N GLN A 192 31.10 -29.74 10.52
CA GLN A 192 31.93 -29.00 11.45
C GLN A 192 33.30 -28.73 10.79
N GLN A 193 33.63 -27.46 10.58
CA GLN A 193 34.93 -27.07 10.12
C GLN A 193 35.73 -26.44 11.30
N ARG A 194 36.91 -26.98 11.57
CA ARG A 194 37.83 -26.36 12.52
C ARG A 194 38.56 -25.24 11.82
N THR A 195 38.38 -24.02 12.28
CA THR A 195 39.10 -22.83 11.83
C THR A 195 40.07 -22.39 12.92
N PRO A 196 41.09 -21.59 12.62
CA PRO A 196 42.02 -21.03 13.65
C PRO A 196 41.31 -20.24 14.74
N PHE A 197 40.05 -19.80 14.51
CA PHE A 197 39.24 -19.01 15.42
C PHE A 197 38.15 -19.80 16.14
N GLY A 198 38.11 -21.16 15.97
CA GLY A 198 37.11 -22.01 16.62
C GLY A 198 36.43 -23.01 15.68
N VAL A 199 35.50 -23.75 16.20
CA VAL A 199 34.70 -24.73 15.44
C VAL A 199 33.49 -24.04 14.84
N MET A 200 33.46 -23.95 13.52
CA MET A 200 32.34 -23.41 12.76
C MET A 200 31.41 -24.54 12.32
N GLN A 201 30.15 -24.47 12.67
CA GLN A 201 29.12 -25.42 12.22
C GLN A 201 28.38 -24.83 11.01
N SER A 202 28.42 -25.53 9.89
CA SER A 202 27.68 -25.15 8.68
C SER A 202 26.62 -26.21 8.37
N GLN A 203 25.41 -25.76 8.10
CA GLN A 203 24.31 -26.62 7.64
C GLN A 203 24.26 -26.60 6.11
N GLN A 204 24.40 -27.76 5.50
CA GLN A 204 24.32 -27.91 4.05
C GLN A 204 23.14 -28.82 3.69
N PRO A 205 22.43 -28.55 2.57
CA PRO A 205 21.40 -29.46 2.07
C PRO A 205 21.98 -30.86 1.88
N CYS A 206 21.27 -31.89 2.35
CA CYS A 206 21.71 -33.25 2.16
C CYS A 206 21.76 -33.60 0.68
N SER A 207 22.93 -33.97 0.16
CA SER A 207 23.16 -34.30 -1.26
C SER A 207 22.34 -35.49 -1.73
N HIS A 208 22.09 -36.47 -0.86
CA HIS A 208 21.37 -37.69 -1.20
C HIS A 208 19.87 -37.44 -1.45
N CYS A 209 19.20 -36.66 -0.63
CA CYS A 209 17.78 -36.35 -0.80
C CYS A 209 17.52 -34.97 -1.42
N GLY A 210 18.55 -34.20 -1.74
CA GLY A 210 18.42 -32.85 -2.28
C GLY A 210 17.68 -31.88 -1.35
N GLY A 211 17.83 -32.04 -0.05
CA GLY A 211 17.16 -31.19 0.94
C GLY A 211 15.75 -31.65 1.32
N ARG A 212 15.20 -32.70 0.73
CA ARG A 212 13.81 -33.16 0.97
C ARG A 212 13.61 -33.91 2.29
N GLY A 213 14.65 -34.50 2.85
CA GLY A 213 14.57 -35.39 4.01
C GLY A 213 14.00 -36.77 3.71
N THR A 214 13.37 -36.96 2.57
CA THR A 214 12.81 -38.24 2.10
C THR A 214 13.31 -38.62 0.71
N ILE A 215 13.31 -39.91 0.40
CA ILE A 215 13.72 -40.48 -0.89
C ILE A 215 12.52 -41.17 -1.49
N ILE A 216 12.24 -40.95 -2.75
CA ILE A 216 11.20 -41.61 -3.53
C ILE A 216 11.88 -42.61 -4.48
N ARG A 217 11.83 -43.90 -4.17
CA ARG A 217 12.41 -44.94 -5.04
C ARG A 217 11.60 -45.14 -6.31
N ASN A 218 10.27 -45.17 -6.18
CA ASN A 218 9.34 -45.33 -7.27
C ASN A 218 8.55 -44.04 -7.48
N PRO A 219 8.95 -43.15 -8.40
CA PRO A 219 8.24 -41.91 -8.62
C PRO A 219 6.88 -42.15 -9.29
N CYS A 220 5.89 -41.39 -8.89
CA CYS A 220 4.57 -41.38 -9.51
C CYS A 220 4.69 -41.01 -11.00
N LYS A 221 4.08 -41.81 -11.87
CA LYS A 221 4.17 -41.63 -13.34
C LYS A 221 3.57 -40.29 -13.79
N THR A 222 2.51 -39.83 -13.14
CA THR A 222 1.76 -38.59 -13.48
C THR A 222 2.52 -37.33 -13.10
N CYS A 223 3.01 -37.24 -11.88
CA CYS A 223 3.71 -36.06 -11.39
C CYS A 223 5.24 -36.18 -11.40
N ARG A 224 5.80 -37.36 -11.78
CA ARG A 224 7.24 -37.64 -11.86
C ARG A 224 8.00 -37.29 -10.55
N GLY A 225 7.37 -37.58 -9.41
CA GLY A 225 7.97 -37.34 -8.10
C GLY A 225 7.76 -35.95 -7.50
N THR A 226 7.08 -35.02 -8.18
CA THR A 226 6.82 -33.66 -7.66
C THR A 226 5.67 -33.60 -6.68
N GLY A 227 4.75 -34.58 -6.72
CA GLY A 227 3.52 -34.57 -5.92
C GLY A 227 2.45 -33.57 -6.43
N LYS A 228 2.75 -32.80 -7.48
CA LYS A 228 1.85 -31.75 -8.02
C LYS A 228 1.67 -31.94 -9.53
N THR A 229 0.54 -31.50 -10.04
CA THR A 229 0.21 -31.47 -11.46
C THR A 229 -0.36 -30.13 -11.85
N ALA A 230 0.02 -29.64 -13.03
CA ALA A 230 -0.57 -28.42 -13.58
C ALA A 230 -2.05 -28.64 -13.92
N ALA A 231 -2.91 -27.80 -13.43
CA ALA A 231 -4.34 -27.82 -13.71
C ALA A 231 -4.81 -26.43 -14.14
N ARG A 232 -5.72 -26.41 -15.10
CA ARG A 232 -6.40 -25.18 -15.53
C ARG A 232 -7.75 -25.10 -14.83
N LYS A 233 -7.97 -24.06 -14.02
CA LYS A 233 -9.21 -23.89 -13.26
C LYS A 233 -9.89 -22.58 -13.59
N SER A 234 -11.20 -22.66 -13.81
CA SER A 234 -12.04 -21.47 -13.94
C SER A 234 -12.60 -21.11 -12.57
N LEU A 235 -12.41 -19.88 -12.14
CA LEU A 235 -12.90 -19.34 -10.88
C LEU A 235 -13.89 -18.22 -11.18
N GLU A 236 -14.99 -18.19 -10.45
CA GLU A 236 -15.93 -17.10 -10.45
C GLU A 236 -15.58 -16.13 -9.33
N ILE A 237 -15.45 -14.86 -9.68
CA ILE A 237 -15.07 -13.78 -8.77
C ILE A 237 -16.25 -12.82 -8.67
N ASN A 238 -16.70 -12.57 -7.46
CA ASN A 238 -17.64 -11.52 -7.16
C ASN A 238 -16.88 -10.23 -6.88
N ILE A 239 -17.07 -9.26 -7.75
CA ILE A 239 -16.45 -7.94 -7.68
C ILE A 239 -17.47 -7.00 -7.03
N PRO A 240 -17.15 -6.43 -5.86
CA PRO A 240 -18.06 -5.54 -5.16
C PRO A 240 -18.26 -4.22 -5.91
N ALA A 241 -19.43 -3.61 -5.75
CA ALA A 241 -19.70 -2.27 -6.27
C ALA A 241 -18.77 -1.23 -5.66
N GLY A 242 -18.35 -0.27 -6.46
CA GLY A 242 -17.48 0.81 -6.02
C GLY A 242 -15.98 0.48 -6.01
N ILE A 243 -15.60 -0.67 -6.54
CA ILE A 243 -14.18 -1.02 -6.67
C ILE A 243 -13.44 0.01 -7.52
N ASP A 244 -12.22 0.36 -7.12
CA ASP A 244 -11.40 1.34 -7.82
C ASP A 244 -10.34 0.66 -8.70
N ASP A 245 -9.74 1.45 -9.58
CA ASP A 245 -8.60 1.02 -10.38
C ASP A 245 -7.43 0.61 -9.46
N ASP A 246 -6.56 -0.28 -9.94
CA ASP A 246 -5.39 -0.80 -9.24
C ASP A 246 -5.69 -1.53 -7.90
N GLN A 247 -6.95 -1.84 -7.59
CA GLN A 247 -7.30 -2.61 -6.39
C GLN A 247 -7.10 -4.11 -6.60
N ASN A 248 -6.79 -4.81 -5.50
CA ASN A 248 -6.54 -6.25 -5.50
C ASN A 248 -7.64 -6.99 -4.72
N ILE A 249 -8.16 -8.05 -5.32
CA ILE A 249 -9.10 -8.98 -4.70
C ILE A 249 -8.36 -10.27 -4.39
N ALA A 250 -8.34 -10.71 -3.12
CA ALA A 250 -7.72 -11.94 -2.69
C ALA A 250 -8.75 -13.09 -2.60
N LEU A 251 -8.56 -14.12 -3.41
CA LEU A 251 -9.31 -15.37 -3.32
C LEU A 251 -8.50 -16.39 -2.52
N ARG A 252 -8.84 -16.52 -1.26
CA ARG A 252 -8.09 -17.35 -0.30
C ARG A 252 -8.14 -18.84 -0.67
N GLY A 253 -6.99 -19.50 -0.59
CA GLY A 253 -6.85 -20.94 -0.80
C GLY A 253 -7.09 -21.40 -2.25
N GLN A 254 -7.13 -20.50 -3.23
CA GLN A 254 -7.33 -20.84 -4.64
C GLN A 254 -6.04 -20.85 -5.47
N GLY A 255 -4.89 -20.53 -4.86
CA GLY A 255 -3.57 -20.57 -5.48
C GLY A 255 -3.01 -21.98 -5.62
N ASP A 256 -1.69 -22.12 -5.74
CA ASP A 256 -1.00 -23.40 -5.85
C ASP A 256 -1.21 -24.27 -4.62
N ALA A 257 -1.28 -25.57 -4.81
CA ALA A 257 -1.29 -26.53 -3.72
C ALA A 257 -0.04 -26.40 -2.84
N GLY A 258 -0.22 -26.46 -1.53
CA GLY A 258 0.90 -26.50 -0.58
C GLY A 258 1.79 -27.73 -0.77
N SER A 259 2.84 -27.81 0.01
CA SER A 259 3.73 -28.96 0.06
C SER A 259 3.73 -29.54 1.47
N ASN A 260 3.94 -30.86 1.58
CA ASN A 260 3.99 -31.59 2.86
C ASN A 260 2.73 -31.37 3.74
N GLY A 261 1.54 -31.35 3.12
CA GLY A 261 0.29 -31.10 3.86
C GLY A 261 0.05 -29.65 4.22
N GLY A 262 0.82 -28.72 3.69
CA GLY A 262 0.58 -27.28 3.88
C GLY A 262 -0.66 -26.77 3.14
N PRO A 263 -1.22 -25.62 3.52
CA PRO A 263 -2.38 -25.01 2.87
C PRO A 263 -2.04 -24.56 1.45
N ALA A 264 -3.06 -24.44 0.61
CA ALA A 264 -2.91 -23.82 -0.71
C ALA A 264 -2.59 -22.32 -0.56
N GLY A 265 -1.97 -21.76 -1.58
CA GLY A 265 -1.79 -20.33 -1.75
C GLY A 265 -3.09 -19.60 -2.05
N ASP A 266 -3.02 -18.31 -2.29
CA ASP A 266 -4.15 -17.45 -2.62
C ASP A 266 -4.06 -17.02 -4.11
N VAL A 267 -5.17 -16.59 -4.70
CA VAL A 267 -5.17 -15.90 -5.98
C VAL A 267 -5.40 -14.42 -5.73
N ILE A 268 -4.46 -13.61 -6.15
CA ILE A 268 -4.54 -12.16 -6.07
C ILE A 268 -4.96 -11.65 -7.45
N VAL A 269 -6.17 -11.12 -7.53
CA VAL A 269 -6.73 -10.59 -8.77
C VAL A 269 -6.55 -9.09 -8.77
N HIS A 270 -5.74 -8.60 -9.68
CA HIS A 270 -5.55 -7.18 -9.93
C HIS A 270 -6.67 -6.66 -10.83
N VAL A 271 -7.36 -5.62 -10.38
CA VAL A 271 -8.48 -5.01 -11.09
C VAL A 271 -7.97 -3.80 -11.85
N THR A 272 -8.31 -3.74 -13.14
CA THR A 272 -8.06 -2.58 -13.99
C THR A 272 -9.39 -2.07 -14.51
N VAL A 273 -9.71 -0.80 -14.27
CA VAL A 273 -10.94 -0.17 -14.75
C VAL A 273 -10.64 0.64 -16.00
N LYS A 274 -11.38 0.37 -17.08
CA LYS A 274 -11.28 1.15 -18.31
C LYS A 274 -11.88 2.54 -18.10
N ALA A 275 -11.17 3.56 -18.60
CA ALA A 275 -11.71 4.90 -18.66
C ALA A 275 -13.01 4.93 -19.49
N ASP A 276 -14.01 5.66 -19.00
CA ASP A 276 -15.26 5.90 -19.71
C ASP A 276 -15.16 7.20 -20.51
N PRO A 277 -15.74 7.28 -21.73
CA PRO A 277 -15.67 8.48 -22.54
C PRO A 277 -16.52 9.65 -22.03
N MET A 278 -17.50 9.39 -21.16
CA MET A 278 -18.43 10.40 -20.64
C MET A 278 -18.19 10.70 -19.16
N PHE A 279 -17.79 9.70 -18.36
CA PHE A 279 -17.65 9.81 -16.94
C PHE A 279 -16.18 9.86 -16.52
N GLU A 280 -15.82 10.91 -15.81
CA GLU A 280 -14.52 11.03 -15.14
C GLU A 280 -14.70 10.68 -13.66
N ARG A 281 -13.95 9.71 -13.17
CA ARG A 281 -14.03 9.23 -11.79
C ARG A 281 -12.99 9.91 -10.92
N ASP A 282 -13.41 10.39 -9.74
CA ASP A 282 -12.54 10.89 -8.68
C ASP A 282 -12.93 10.21 -7.35
N GLY A 283 -12.29 9.08 -7.07
CA GLY A 283 -12.66 8.22 -5.95
C GLY A 283 -14.08 7.65 -6.09
N TYR A 284 -15.01 8.15 -5.31
CA TYR A 284 -16.44 7.78 -5.38
C TYR A 284 -17.31 8.84 -6.05
N ASP A 285 -16.76 9.99 -6.30
CA ASP A 285 -17.43 11.06 -7.03
C ASP A 285 -17.21 10.87 -8.53
N VAL A 286 -18.16 11.37 -9.30
CA VAL A 286 -18.15 11.26 -10.77
C VAL A 286 -18.36 12.64 -11.37
N THR A 287 -17.58 12.98 -12.38
CA THR A 287 -17.73 14.22 -13.12
C THR A 287 -18.15 13.92 -14.56
N ILE A 288 -19.07 14.71 -15.10
CA ILE A 288 -19.51 14.65 -16.48
C ILE A 288 -19.51 16.04 -17.09
N HIS A 289 -19.08 16.13 -18.35
CA HIS A 289 -19.12 17.34 -19.15
C HIS A 289 -20.36 17.30 -20.07
N VAL A 290 -21.25 18.26 -19.89
CA VAL A 290 -22.50 18.33 -20.65
C VAL A 290 -22.47 19.55 -21.57
N PRO A 291 -22.39 19.35 -22.88
CA PRO A 291 -22.48 20.45 -23.85
C PRO A 291 -23.90 20.99 -23.90
N ILE A 292 -24.04 22.29 -23.73
CA ILE A 292 -25.31 23.01 -23.91
C ILE A 292 -25.16 24.10 -24.97
N THR A 293 -26.28 24.51 -25.58
CA THR A 293 -26.28 25.59 -26.54
C THR A 293 -26.17 26.97 -25.85
N PHE A 294 -25.73 27.95 -26.58
CA PHE A 294 -25.70 29.33 -26.10
C PHE A 294 -27.06 29.84 -25.64
N SER A 295 -28.15 29.50 -26.37
CA SER A 295 -29.51 29.87 -26.00
C SER A 295 -29.97 29.22 -24.68
N GLN A 296 -29.65 27.95 -24.47
CA GLN A 296 -29.94 27.26 -23.21
C GLN A 296 -29.19 27.88 -22.02
N ALA A 297 -27.92 28.30 -22.25
CA ALA A 297 -27.13 28.94 -21.21
C ALA A 297 -27.68 30.35 -20.84
N VAL A 298 -28.20 31.09 -21.82
CA VAL A 298 -28.71 32.45 -21.60
C VAL A 298 -30.12 32.44 -20.99
N LEU A 299 -31.02 31.64 -21.54
CA LEU A 299 -32.45 31.61 -21.17
C LEU A 299 -32.78 30.63 -20.02
N GLY A 300 -31.85 29.76 -19.71
CA GLY A 300 -32.11 28.60 -18.87
C GLY A 300 -32.86 27.51 -19.65
N ASP A 301 -32.68 26.28 -19.24
CA ASP A 301 -33.38 25.12 -19.83
C ASP A 301 -33.29 23.90 -18.90
N ASP A 302 -34.12 22.92 -19.15
CA ASP A 302 -34.09 21.62 -18.50
C ASP A 302 -33.35 20.61 -19.40
N VAL A 303 -32.19 20.12 -18.96
CA VAL A 303 -31.31 19.24 -19.74
C VAL A 303 -31.29 17.84 -19.13
N GLU A 304 -31.50 16.82 -19.96
CA GLU A 304 -31.29 15.42 -19.56
C GLU A 304 -29.80 15.13 -19.37
N VAL A 305 -29.45 14.69 -18.17
CA VAL A 305 -28.06 14.35 -17.80
C VAL A 305 -28.00 12.88 -17.40
N PRO A 306 -27.11 12.08 -18.00
CA PRO A 306 -26.90 10.70 -17.54
C PRO A 306 -26.21 10.70 -16.17
N THR A 307 -26.69 9.82 -15.30
CA THR A 307 -26.02 9.49 -14.06
C THR A 307 -25.48 8.07 -14.12
N VAL A 308 -24.78 7.64 -13.08
CA VAL A 308 -24.25 6.27 -13.00
C VAL A 308 -25.37 5.22 -13.13
N ASP A 309 -26.57 5.49 -12.62
CA ASP A 309 -27.68 4.53 -12.61
C ASP A 309 -28.79 4.82 -13.64
N CYS A 310 -29.06 6.09 -13.93
CA CYS A 310 -30.22 6.50 -14.73
C CYS A 310 -29.97 7.84 -15.43
N ARG A 311 -31.02 8.38 -16.06
CA ARG A 311 -31.03 9.76 -16.57
C ARG A 311 -31.89 10.61 -15.66
N ILE A 312 -31.45 11.81 -15.39
CA ILE A 312 -32.18 12.80 -14.62
C ILE A 312 -32.29 14.10 -15.40
N VAL A 313 -33.30 14.89 -15.10
CA VAL A 313 -33.43 16.23 -15.64
C VAL A 313 -32.75 17.22 -14.68
N GLN A 314 -31.75 17.94 -15.17
CA GLN A 314 -31.06 18.99 -14.45
C GLN A 314 -31.52 20.35 -14.97
N HIS A 315 -32.08 21.15 -14.07
CA HIS A 315 -32.43 22.54 -14.39
C HIS A 315 -31.15 23.41 -14.49
N ILE A 316 -30.97 24.06 -15.62
CA ILE A 316 -29.90 25.02 -15.89
C ILE A 316 -30.48 26.42 -15.73
N PRO A 317 -30.08 27.21 -14.73
CA PRO A 317 -30.55 28.57 -14.54
C PRO A 317 -30.14 29.51 -15.70
N GLU A 318 -30.95 30.55 -15.93
CA GLU A 318 -30.60 31.60 -16.88
C GLU A 318 -29.26 32.28 -16.55
N GLY A 319 -28.48 32.64 -17.55
CA GLY A 319 -27.19 33.27 -17.39
C GLY A 319 -26.07 32.33 -16.95
N THR A 320 -26.27 31.03 -17.02
CA THR A 320 -25.24 30.02 -16.65
C THR A 320 -24.00 30.18 -17.51
N GLN A 321 -22.85 30.28 -16.89
CA GLN A 321 -21.56 30.41 -17.56
C GLN A 321 -20.96 29.03 -17.87
N SER A 322 -20.18 28.95 -18.97
CA SER A 322 -19.40 27.75 -19.29
C SER A 322 -18.43 27.44 -18.14
N GLY A 323 -18.31 26.15 -17.80
CA GLY A 323 -17.54 25.66 -16.64
C GLY A 323 -18.30 25.71 -15.32
N THR A 324 -19.60 26.11 -15.31
CA THR A 324 -20.42 26.05 -14.09
C THR A 324 -20.62 24.59 -13.67
N LYS A 325 -20.41 24.32 -12.38
CA LYS A 325 -20.47 22.99 -11.79
C LYS A 325 -21.71 22.82 -10.93
N PHE A 326 -22.59 21.89 -11.30
CA PHE A 326 -23.76 21.50 -10.54
C PHE A 326 -23.49 20.19 -9.81
N ARG A 327 -23.89 20.11 -8.54
CA ARG A 327 -23.70 18.93 -7.70
C ARG A 327 -25.01 18.16 -7.56
N LEU A 328 -25.01 16.92 -7.98
CA LEU A 328 -26.08 15.94 -7.81
C LEU A 328 -25.75 15.03 -6.65
N ARG A 329 -26.35 15.30 -5.49
CA ARG A 329 -26.04 14.58 -4.26
C ARG A 329 -26.42 13.12 -4.33
N GLY A 330 -25.50 12.23 -3.92
CA GLY A 330 -25.75 10.78 -3.85
C GLY A 330 -25.93 10.09 -5.21
N GLN A 331 -25.57 10.75 -6.32
CA GLN A 331 -25.63 10.19 -7.68
C GLN A 331 -24.29 9.66 -8.19
N GLY A 332 -23.28 9.61 -7.32
CA GLY A 332 -21.98 9.01 -7.60
C GLY A 332 -21.94 7.50 -7.37
N ILE A 333 -20.71 6.96 -7.23
CA ILE A 333 -20.44 5.54 -7.05
C ILE A 333 -20.71 5.13 -5.59
N GLN A 334 -21.18 3.91 -5.39
CA GLN A 334 -21.41 3.35 -4.06
C GLN A 334 -20.07 3.14 -3.32
N TYR A 335 -20.03 3.42 -2.02
CA TYR A 335 -18.86 3.13 -1.19
C TYR A 335 -18.63 1.64 -1.03
N LEU A 336 -17.38 1.20 -1.22
CA LEU A 336 -16.98 -0.21 -1.16
C LEU A 336 -17.33 -0.91 0.17
N ASN A 337 -17.17 -0.21 1.29
CA ASN A 337 -17.32 -0.76 2.63
C ASN A 337 -18.42 -0.05 3.44
N GLY A 338 -19.29 0.72 2.81
CA GLY A 338 -20.15 1.62 3.51
C GLY A 338 -21.58 1.68 3.06
N ARG A 339 -22.34 2.42 3.84
CA ARG A 339 -23.69 2.86 3.48
C ARG A 339 -23.54 4.25 2.89
N GLY A 340 -23.97 4.42 1.66
CA GLY A 340 -23.96 5.70 0.97
C GLY A 340 -23.23 5.66 -0.36
N ARG A 341 -23.23 6.80 -1.03
CA ARG A 341 -22.69 7.01 -2.38
C ARG A 341 -21.97 8.34 -2.42
N GLY A 342 -21.05 8.47 -3.33
CA GLY A 342 -20.47 9.75 -3.73
C GLY A 342 -21.48 10.64 -4.45
N ASP A 343 -21.02 11.77 -4.90
CA ASP A 343 -21.82 12.73 -5.64
C ASP A 343 -21.46 12.72 -7.12
N GLN A 344 -22.37 13.20 -7.95
CA GLN A 344 -22.06 13.46 -9.34
C GLN A 344 -21.97 14.97 -9.59
N TYR A 345 -20.97 15.37 -10.31
CA TYR A 345 -20.75 16.76 -10.72
C TYR A 345 -21.01 16.90 -12.20
N VAL A 346 -21.90 17.80 -12.55
CA VAL A 346 -22.22 18.16 -13.95
C VAL A 346 -21.54 19.47 -14.26
N ILE A 347 -20.55 19.43 -15.13
CA ILE A 347 -19.88 20.61 -15.65
C ILE A 347 -20.53 20.97 -16.99
N VAL A 348 -21.05 22.17 -17.07
CA VAL A 348 -21.75 22.65 -18.26
C VAL A 348 -20.75 23.36 -19.18
N ASP A 349 -20.66 22.89 -20.41
CA ASP A 349 -19.82 23.51 -21.43
C ASP A 349 -20.69 24.14 -22.53
N VAL A 350 -20.56 25.45 -22.71
CA VAL A 350 -21.33 26.15 -23.76
C VAL A 350 -20.67 25.91 -25.11
N GLU A 351 -21.37 25.18 -25.98
CA GLU A 351 -20.91 24.92 -27.35
C GLU A 351 -21.28 26.06 -28.28
N ILE A 352 -20.28 26.64 -28.93
CA ILE A 352 -20.46 27.67 -29.94
C ILE A 352 -20.54 27.01 -31.32
N PRO A 353 -21.65 27.24 -32.09
CA PRO A 353 -21.83 26.63 -33.40
C PRO A 353 -20.76 27.08 -34.40
N LYS A 354 -20.05 26.10 -35.00
CA LYS A 354 -19.00 26.37 -36.00
C LYS A 354 -19.52 26.80 -37.37
N LYS A 355 -20.74 26.45 -37.71
CA LYS A 355 -21.40 26.75 -39.00
C LYS A 355 -22.76 27.38 -38.74
N VAL A 356 -22.99 28.55 -39.32
CA VAL A 356 -24.27 29.28 -39.23
C VAL A 356 -24.74 29.66 -40.63
N THR A 357 -26.04 29.55 -40.85
CA THR A 357 -26.70 30.01 -42.09
C THR A 357 -26.75 31.52 -42.13
N ARG A 358 -27.11 32.07 -43.33
CA ARG A 358 -27.27 33.53 -43.51
C ARG A 358 -28.33 34.10 -42.54
N ALA A 359 -29.49 33.46 -42.44
CA ALA A 359 -30.56 33.90 -41.56
C ALA A 359 -30.14 33.88 -40.05
N GLN A 360 -29.43 32.83 -39.63
CA GLN A 360 -28.89 32.73 -38.25
C GLN A 360 -27.87 33.84 -37.98
N ARG A 361 -27.03 34.19 -38.97
CA ARG A 361 -26.04 35.26 -38.84
C ARG A 361 -26.73 36.62 -38.69
N GLU A 362 -27.78 36.86 -39.45
CA GLU A 362 -28.59 38.10 -39.36
C GLU A 362 -29.26 38.21 -37.98
N ALA A 363 -29.83 37.11 -37.48
CA ALA A 363 -30.41 37.04 -36.11
C ALA A 363 -29.37 37.29 -35.02
N LEU A 364 -28.18 36.69 -35.13
CA LEU A 364 -27.09 36.93 -34.17
C LEU A 364 -26.58 38.39 -34.17
N LYS A 365 -26.54 39.02 -35.31
CA LYS A 365 -26.20 40.46 -35.41
C LYS A 365 -27.26 41.32 -34.74
N ALA A 366 -28.52 41.07 -35.00
CA ALA A 366 -29.63 41.80 -34.38
C ALA A 366 -29.62 41.63 -32.85
N PHE A 367 -29.28 40.42 -32.38
CA PHE A 367 -29.08 40.18 -30.95
C PHE A 367 -27.91 40.99 -30.38
N GLU A 368 -26.73 40.97 -31.01
CA GLU A 368 -25.55 41.74 -30.59
C GLU A 368 -25.84 43.25 -30.57
N ASP A 369 -26.54 43.78 -31.57
CA ASP A 369 -26.94 45.20 -31.66
C ASP A 369 -27.90 45.62 -30.53
N SER A 370 -28.66 44.67 -29.97
CA SER A 370 -29.56 44.89 -28.83
C SER A 370 -28.85 44.88 -27.46
N MET A 371 -27.61 44.33 -27.40
CA MET A 371 -26.86 44.17 -26.17
C MET A 371 -26.15 45.46 -25.75
N LYS A 372 -26.08 45.65 -24.42
CA LYS A 372 -25.39 46.78 -23.80
C LYS A 372 -24.14 46.32 -23.07
N GLU A 373 -23.21 47.22 -22.79
CA GLU A 373 -21.99 46.89 -22.01
C GLU A 373 -22.30 46.26 -20.64
N ASP A 374 -23.41 46.64 -20.03
CA ASP A 374 -23.84 46.13 -18.72
C ASP A 374 -24.30 44.66 -18.73
N ASN A 375 -24.57 44.11 -19.94
CA ASN A 375 -24.90 42.70 -20.06
C ASN A 375 -23.67 41.78 -19.94
N TYR A 376 -22.44 42.33 -19.96
CA TYR A 376 -21.20 41.58 -19.95
C TYR A 376 -20.27 42.01 -18.81
N GLU A 377 -20.51 41.59 -17.60
CA GLU A 377 -19.75 42.02 -16.44
C GLU A 377 -18.23 41.73 -16.51
N LYS A 378 -17.84 40.53 -16.98
CA LYS A 378 -16.43 40.17 -17.12
C LYS A 378 -15.73 41.01 -18.19
N ARG A 379 -16.40 41.26 -19.33
CA ARG A 379 -15.88 42.12 -20.39
C ARG A 379 -15.69 43.56 -19.92
N LYS A 380 -16.69 44.11 -19.23
CA LYS A 380 -16.65 45.45 -18.64
C LYS A 380 -15.50 45.58 -17.62
N GLY A 381 -15.35 44.62 -16.73
CA GLY A 381 -14.26 44.59 -15.74
C GLY A 381 -12.87 44.51 -16.40
N PHE A 382 -12.70 43.65 -17.40
CA PHE A 382 -11.44 43.52 -18.14
C PHE A 382 -11.03 44.81 -18.84
N PHE A 383 -11.92 45.42 -19.61
CA PHE A 383 -11.60 46.65 -20.33
C PHE A 383 -11.45 47.89 -19.43
N LYS A 384 -12.09 47.89 -18.23
CA LYS A 384 -11.82 48.91 -17.21
C LYS A 384 -10.38 48.75 -16.69
N ASN A 385 -9.99 47.56 -16.28
CA ASN A 385 -8.64 47.28 -15.76
C ASN A 385 -7.57 47.56 -16.87
N LEU A 386 -7.87 47.27 -18.12
CA LEU A 386 -6.97 47.59 -19.25
C LEU A 386 -6.74 49.09 -19.37
N ARG A 387 -7.82 49.89 -19.30
CA ARG A 387 -7.72 51.36 -19.34
C ARG A 387 -6.90 51.89 -18.17
N ASP A 388 -7.20 51.42 -16.95
CA ASP A 388 -6.52 51.87 -15.74
C ASP A 388 -5.03 51.53 -15.71
N ARG A 389 -4.61 50.50 -16.51
CA ARG A 389 -3.20 50.07 -16.58
C ARG A 389 -2.36 50.85 -17.58
N PHE A 390 -3.00 51.43 -18.60
CA PHE A 390 -2.33 52.17 -19.67
C PHE A 390 -2.66 53.66 -19.73
N SER A 391 -3.42 54.16 -18.74
CA SER A 391 -3.60 55.61 -18.45
C SER A 391 -2.60 56.02 -17.37
#